data_c40d3a1f607f76808a0c65f51c04fc1b
#
_entry.id   c40d3a1f607f76808a0c65f51c04fc1b
#
_cell.length_a   1.000
_cell.length_b   1.000
_cell.length_c   1.000
_cell.angle_alpha   90.00
_cell.angle_beta   90.00
_cell.angle_gamma   90.00
#
_symmetry.space_group_name_H-M   'P 1'
#
loop_
_entity.id
_entity.type
_entity.pdbx_description
1 polymer ?
#
loop_
_entity_poly.entity_id
_entity_poly.type
_entity_poly.pdbx_seq_one_letter_code
_entity_poly.pdbx_strand_id
1 'polypeptide(L)'
;MKSTLITASFALFALTAPVFAGETPSAEGAMVYFGNLEDGATVQGPVKVVFGMSGMGVAPAGTEAEHTGHHHILINRAAFGDGADDADMTEYGIYADDNHVHFGKGQTETVLDLGAGTHTLQLVMGDLYHVPHNPPVMSERITITVTE
;
A
#
# COMPACT_ATOMS: atom_id res chain seq x y z
N MET A 1 47.66 -27.65 30.79
CA MET A 1 47.28 -26.54 29.92
C MET A 1 45.82 -26.74 29.54
N LYS A 2 44.91 -25.89 30.09
CA LYS A 2 43.47 -25.97 29.78
C LYS A 2 43.16 -24.86 28.75
N SER A 3 42.80 -25.25 27.53
CA SER A 3 42.40 -24.31 26.46
C SER A 3 40.92 -23.94 26.63
N THR A 4 40.64 -22.70 26.87
CA THR A 4 39.28 -22.16 26.95
C THR A 4 38.88 -21.68 25.56
N LEU A 5 37.91 -22.35 24.95
CA LEU A 5 37.29 -21.92 23.68
C LEU A 5 36.28 -20.79 24.00
N ILE A 6 36.55 -19.61 23.51
CA ILE A 6 35.62 -18.47 23.55
C ILE A 6 34.73 -18.54 22.30
N THR A 7 33.47 -18.89 22.50
CA THR A 7 32.47 -18.84 21.42
C THR A 7 31.93 -17.41 21.30
N ALA A 8 32.29 -16.73 20.23
CA ALA A 8 31.74 -15.42 19.91
C ALA A 8 30.37 -15.60 19.24
N SER A 9 29.28 -15.22 19.93
CA SER A 9 27.96 -15.16 19.36
C SER A 9 27.81 -13.84 18.56
N PHE A 10 27.69 -13.96 17.26
CA PHE A 10 27.30 -12.85 16.39
C PHE A 10 25.80 -12.65 16.48
N ALA A 11 25.36 -11.58 17.11
CA ALA A 11 23.97 -11.14 17.04
C ALA A 11 23.72 -10.47 15.68
N LEU A 12 22.91 -11.09 14.85
CA LEU A 12 22.45 -10.52 13.58
C LEU A 12 21.41 -9.44 13.90
N PHE A 13 21.80 -8.18 13.89
CA PHE A 13 20.85 -7.07 13.92
C PHE A 13 20.20 -6.97 12.53
N ALA A 14 18.93 -7.33 12.43
CA ALA A 14 18.12 -6.99 11.27
C ALA A 14 17.97 -5.45 11.27
N LEU A 15 18.61 -4.76 10.31
CA LEU A 15 18.29 -3.38 10.00
C LEU A 15 16.90 -3.36 9.36
N THR A 16 15.88 -3.01 10.14
CA THR A 16 14.61 -2.56 9.57
C THR A 16 14.84 -1.18 8.97
N ALA A 17 14.73 -1.05 7.64
CA ALA A 17 14.71 0.25 7.00
C ALA A 17 13.55 1.09 7.59
N PRO A 18 13.73 2.40 7.82
CA PRO A 18 12.63 3.24 8.26
C PRO A 18 11.57 3.26 7.14
N VAL A 19 10.36 2.82 7.45
CA VAL A 19 9.20 3.07 6.60
C VAL A 19 8.89 4.56 6.76
N PHE A 20 9.10 5.33 5.72
CA PHE A 20 8.69 6.73 5.71
C PHE A 20 7.16 6.77 5.76
N ALA A 21 6.64 7.53 6.67
CA ALA A 21 5.21 7.71 6.90
C ALA A 21 4.94 9.22 7.01
N GLY A 22 3.79 9.65 6.53
CA GLY A 22 3.34 11.04 6.66
C GLY A 22 3.17 11.50 8.11
N GLU A 23 2.73 12.72 8.31
CA GLU A 23 2.48 13.28 9.66
C GLU A 23 1.10 12.92 10.21
N THR A 24 0.13 12.55 9.34
CA THR A 24 -1.25 12.24 9.74
C THR A 24 -1.33 10.86 10.39
N PRO A 25 -1.70 10.76 11.69
CA PRO A 25 -1.77 9.46 12.37
C PRO A 25 -2.83 8.55 11.75
N SER A 26 -2.52 7.26 11.60
CA SER A 26 -3.54 6.23 11.34
C SER A 26 -4.19 5.78 12.65
N ALA A 27 -5.43 5.27 12.58
CA ALA A 27 -6.04 4.62 13.72
C ALA A 27 -5.35 3.27 14.02
N GLU A 28 -5.27 2.90 15.28
CA GLU A 28 -4.73 1.60 15.70
C GLU A 28 -5.54 0.45 15.07
N GLY A 29 -4.86 -0.50 14.45
CA GLY A 29 -5.47 -1.65 13.80
C GLY A 29 -6.20 -1.32 12.49
N ALA A 30 -5.99 -0.11 11.92
CA ALA A 30 -6.51 0.23 10.60
C ALA A 30 -5.94 -0.70 9.52
N MET A 31 -6.81 -1.19 8.63
CA MET A 31 -6.45 -2.09 7.54
C MET A 31 -7.19 -1.72 6.26
N VAL A 32 -6.45 -1.73 5.15
CA VAL A 32 -7.00 -1.69 3.80
C VAL A 32 -6.69 -3.01 3.10
N TYR A 33 -7.62 -3.54 2.31
CA TYR A 33 -7.47 -4.84 1.66
C TYR A 33 -8.29 -4.93 0.38
N PHE A 34 -7.94 -5.88 -0.49
CA PHE A 34 -8.76 -6.22 -1.67
C PHE A 34 -9.96 -7.07 -1.22
N GLY A 35 -11.17 -6.60 -1.50
CA GLY A 35 -12.40 -7.30 -1.10
C GLY A 35 -12.78 -8.48 -2.00
N ASN A 36 -12.21 -8.56 -3.22
CA ASN A 36 -12.57 -9.55 -4.22
C ASN A 36 -11.39 -10.14 -5.01
N LEU A 37 -10.16 -9.79 -4.68
CA LEU A 37 -8.95 -10.30 -5.34
C LEU A 37 -8.02 -10.88 -4.28
N GLU A 38 -7.35 -11.98 -4.64
CA GLU A 38 -6.34 -12.65 -3.83
C GLU A 38 -5.02 -12.75 -4.61
N ASP A 39 -3.92 -12.90 -3.90
CA ASP A 39 -2.61 -13.14 -4.53
C ASP A 39 -2.63 -14.44 -5.36
N GLY A 40 -2.08 -14.39 -6.56
CA GLY A 40 -2.09 -15.48 -7.51
C GLY A 40 -3.40 -15.67 -8.31
N ALA A 41 -4.41 -14.81 -8.12
CA ALA A 41 -5.68 -14.93 -8.83
C ALA A 41 -5.52 -14.79 -10.35
N THR A 42 -6.31 -15.57 -11.10
CA THR A 42 -6.52 -15.39 -12.55
C THR A 42 -7.91 -14.83 -12.78
N VAL A 43 -7.99 -13.69 -13.45
CA VAL A 43 -9.24 -12.96 -13.70
C VAL A 43 -9.36 -12.56 -15.17
N GLN A 44 -10.59 -12.40 -15.65
CA GLN A 44 -10.84 -11.86 -16.99
C GLN A 44 -10.90 -10.34 -16.93
N GLY A 45 -10.26 -9.68 -17.91
CA GLY A 45 -10.35 -8.21 -18.03
C GLY A 45 -11.66 -7.74 -18.67
N PRO A 46 -12.08 -6.51 -18.40
CA PRO A 46 -11.55 -5.54 -17.43
C PRO A 46 -11.76 -5.97 -15.98
N VAL A 47 -10.78 -5.66 -15.12
CA VAL A 47 -10.71 -6.17 -13.75
C VAL A 47 -11.50 -5.30 -12.79
N LYS A 48 -12.60 -5.85 -12.21
CA LYS A 48 -13.27 -5.18 -11.09
C LYS A 48 -12.41 -5.34 -9.83
N VAL A 49 -12.20 -4.22 -9.11
CA VAL A 49 -11.47 -4.18 -7.85
C VAL A 49 -12.37 -3.55 -6.79
N VAL A 50 -12.59 -4.26 -5.69
CA VAL A 50 -13.33 -3.77 -4.51
C VAL A 50 -12.35 -3.49 -3.39
N PHE A 51 -12.43 -2.29 -2.81
CA PHE A 51 -11.56 -1.86 -1.72
C PHE A 51 -12.25 -2.09 -0.38
N GLY A 52 -11.63 -2.88 0.48
CA GLY A 52 -12.04 -3.05 1.86
C GLY A 52 -11.27 -2.12 2.78
N MET A 53 -11.95 -1.56 3.78
CA MET A 53 -11.35 -0.75 4.83
C MET A 53 -11.95 -1.14 6.18
N SER A 54 -11.11 -1.24 7.20
CA SER A 54 -11.54 -1.37 8.59
C SER A 54 -10.69 -0.50 9.51
N GLY A 55 -11.26 -0.07 10.63
CA GLY A 55 -10.59 0.77 11.62
C GLY A 55 -10.51 2.26 11.27
N MET A 56 -10.77 2.64 10.02
CA MET A 56 -10.84 4.04 9.58
C MET A 56 -12.04 4.25 8.64
N GLY A 57 -12.39 5.52 8.42
CA GLY A 57 -13.40 5.94 7.44
C GLY A 57 -12.80 6.21 6.06
N VAL A 58 -13.61 6.01 5.01
CA VAL A 58 -13.29 6.48 3.67
C VAL A 58 -13.93 7.85 3.47
N ALA A 59 -13.15 8.84 3.10
CA ALA A 59 -13.62 10.20 2.84
C ALA A 59 -13.01 10.75 1.54
N PRO A 60 -13.68 11.69 0.86
CA PRO A 60 -13.07 12.36 -0.28
C PRO A 60 -11.78 13.11 0.09
N ALA A 61 -10.85 13.21 -0.86
CA ALA A 61 -9.66 14.05 -0.74
C ALA A 61 -10.03 15.48 -0.31
N GLY A 62 -9.22 16.11 0.52
CA GLY A 62 -9.50 17.43 1.09
C GLY A 62 -10.51 17.44 2.26
N THR A 63 -11.03 16.27 2.68
CA THR A 63 -11.90 16.19 3.86
C THR A 63 -11.05 16.20 5.13
N GLU A 64 -11.23 17.21 5.97
CA GLU A 64 -10.57 17.31 7.26
C GLU A 64 -11.41 16.57 8.32
N ALA A 65 -11.09 15.29 8.55
CA ALA A 65 -11.71 14.45 9.55
C ALA A 65 -10.71 13.43 10.07
N GLU A 66 -10.65 13.27 11.41
CA GLU A 66 -9.76 12.30 12.06
C GLU A 66 -10.07 10.87 11.60
N HIS A 67 -9.02 10.06 11.46
CA HIS A 67 -9.12 8.65 11.07
C HIS A 67 -9.90 8.42 9.77
N THR A 68 -9.72 9.31 8.81
CA THR A 68 -10.28 9.15 7.46
C THR A 68 -9.18 9.27 6.40
N GLY A 69 -9.45 8.71 5.24
CA GLY A 69 -8.57 8.79 4.08
C GLY A 69 -9.27 8.33 2.81
N HIS A 70 -8.55 8.33 1.70
CA HIS A 70 -9.05 7.83 0.43
C HIS A 70 -8.06 6.85 -0.21
N HIS A 71 -8.59 5.99 -1.07
CA HIS A 71 -7.81 4.91 -1.66
C HIS A 71 -6.91 5.40 -2.79
N HIS A 72 -5.73 4.80 -2.87
CA HIS A 72 -4.87 4.78 -4.04
C HIS A 72 -4.54 3.32 -4.38
N ILE A 73 -4.40 3.01 -5.67
CA ILE A 73 -3.83 1.72 -6.13
C ILE A 73 -2.48 1.99 -6.76
N LEU A 74 -1.48 1.25 -6.30
CA LEU A 74 -0.16 1.15 -6.91
C LEU A 74 -0.16 -0.05 -7.85
N ILE A 75 0.19 0.17 -9.13
CA ILE A 75 0.11 -0.83 -10.21
C ILE A 75 1.49 -1.07 -10.79
N ASN A 76 1.90 -2.34 -10.91
CA ASN A 76 3.15 -2.76 -11.60
C ASN A 76 4.41 -2.03 -11.12
N ARG A 77 4.51 -1.80 -9.81
CA ARG A 77 5.69 -1.19 -9.19
C ARG A 77 6.13 -1.96 -7.93
N ALA A 78 7.24 -1.57 -7.33
CA ALA A 78 7.69 -2.09 -6.04
C ALA A 78 6.62 -1.85 -4.96
N ALA A 79 6.59 -2.66 -3.91
CA ALA A 79 5.73 -2.41 -2.76
C ALA A 79 6.05 -1.04 -2.15
N PHE A 80 5.03 -0.38 -1.58
CA PHE A 80 5.24 0.86 -0.83
C PHE A 80 6.17 0.59 0.37
N GLY A 81 7.21 1.37 0.49
CA GLY A 81 8.34 1.18 1.40
C GLY A 81 9.63 0.68 0.71
N ASP A 82 9.52 0.08 -0.48
CA ASP A 82 10.64 -0.45 -1.29
C ASP A 82 10.82 0.32 -2.62
N GLY A 83 9.93 1.24 -2.93
CA GLY A 83 9.95 2.04 -4.15
C GLY A 83 10.94 3.22 -4.07
N ALA A 84 11.56 3.55 -5.19
CA ALA A 84 12.54 4.64 -5.26
C ALA A 84 11.90 6.03 -5.05
N ASP A 85 10.61 6.16 -5.30
CA ASP A 85 9.80 7.38 -5.22
C ASP A 85 8.93 7.46 -3.95
N ASP A 86 9.01 6.48 -3.06
CA ASP A 86 8.17 6.42 -1.85
C ASP A 86 8.43 7.59 -0.89
N ALA A 87 9.68 8.08 -0.85
CA ALA A 87 10.03 9.27 -0.06
C ALA A 87 9.29 10.52 -0.58
N ASP A 88 9.24 10.69 -1.90
CA ASP A 88 8.53 11.82 -2.53
C ASP A 88 7.02 11.72 -2.29
N MET A 89 6.44 10.51 -2.40
CA MET A 89 5.02 10.29 -2.09
C MET A 89 4.69 10.59 -0.62
N THR A 90 5.61 10.33 0.29
CA THR A 90 5.45 10.61 1.72
C THR A 90 5.57 12.10 2.02
N GLU A 91 6.42 12.83 1.28
CA GLU A 91 6.63 14.27 1.48
C GLU A 91 5.59 15.12 0.74
N TYR A 92 5.24 14.74 -0.50
CA TYR A 92 4.41 15.58 -1.41
C TYR A 92 3.05 14.97 -1.73
N GLY A 93 2.77 13.76 -1.27
CA GLY A 93 1.55 13.01 -1.56
C GLY A 93 1.68 12.07 -2.77
N ILE A 94 0.84 11.03 -2.78
CA ILE A 94 0.78 10.06 -3.86
C ILE A 94 0.22 10.75 -5.11
N TYR A 95 1.06 10.93 -6.12
CA TYR A 95 0.66 11.53 -7.40
C TYR A 95 -0.15 10.54 -8.25
N ALA A 96 -0.78 11.02 -9.30
CA ALA A 96 -1.59 10.20 -10.21
C ALA A 96 -0.88 10.05 -11.57
N ASP A 97 -0.66 8.80 -11.99
CA ASP A 97 -0.16 8.38 -13.30
C ASP A 97 -0.64 6.96 -13.63
N ASP A 98 -0.03 6.30 -14.61
CA ASP A 98 -0.40 4.94 -15.04
C ASP A 98 -0.12 3.88 -13.95
N ASN A 99 0.80 4.15 -13.02
CA ASN A 99 1.17 3.25 -11.93
C ASN A 99 0.58 3.64 -10.56
N HIS A 100 -0.04 4.82 -10.47
CA HIS A 100 -0.61 5.39 -9.25
C HIS A 100 -2.03 5.91 -9.52
N VAL A 101 -3.03 5.10 -9.25
CA VAL A 101 -4.43 5.46 -9.50
C VAL A 101 -5.06 6.03 -8.24
N HIS A 102 -5.63 7.23 -8.37
CA HIS A 102 -6.19 8.01 -7.27
C HIS A 102 -7.72 7.97 -7.25
N PHE A 103 -8.30 7.73 -6.07
CA PHE A 103 -9.75 7.63 -5.84
C PHE A 103 -10.26 8.73 -4.90
N GLY A 104 -9.97 9.98 -5.25
CA GLY A 104 -10.22 11.16 -4.42
C GLY A 104 -11.68 11.57 -4.21
N LYS A 105 -12.65 10.81 -4.70
CA LYS A 105 -14.09 11.06 -4.42
C LYS A 105 -14.65 10.11 -3.35
N GLY A 106 -13.79 9.33 -2.68
CA GLY A 106 -14.19 8.35 -1.68
C GLY A 106 -14.75 7.06 -2.30
N GLN A 107 -14.32 6.72 -3.50
CA GLN A 107 -14.72 5.47 -4.16
C GLN A 107 -14.20 4.26 -3.37
N THR A 108 -15.00 3.21 -3.32
CA THR A 108 -14.68 1.93 -2.67
C THR A 108 -14.58 0.77 -3.66
N GLU A 109 -14.71 1.05 -4.96
CA GLU A 109 -14.50 0.09 -6.03
C GLU A 109 -14.12 0.81 -7.33
N THR A 110 -13.55 0.05 -8.25
CA THR A 110 -13.22 0.51 -9.60
C THR A 110 -13.22 -0.64 -10.59
N VAL A 111 -13.10 -0.31 -11.87
CA VAL A 111 -12.78 -1.25 -12.93
C VAL A 111 -11.51 -0.78 -13.62
N LEU A 112 -10.49 -1.63 -13.66
CA LEU A 112 -9.20 -1.37 -14.26
C LEU A 112 -9.07 -2.10 -15.61
N ASP A 113 -8.65 -1.39 -16.64
CA ASP A 113 -8.25 -1.97 -17.92
C ASP A 113 -6.72 -2.15 -17.91
N LEU A 114 -6.28 -3.31 -17.42
CA LEU A 114 -4.86 -3.63 -17.27
C LEU A 114 -4.25 -4.32 -18.50
N GLY A 115 -5.09 -4.74 -19.45
CA GLY A 115 -4.67 -5.64 -20.52
C GLY A 115 -4.36 -7.05 -20.03
N ALA A 116 -4.19 -7.99 -20.97
CA ALA A 116 -3.81 -9.35 -20.63
C ALA A 116 -2.35 -9.43 -20.17
N GLY A 117 -2.09 -10.22 -19.14
CA GLY A 117 -0.75 -10.39 -18.57
C GLY A 117 -0.71 -10.48 -17.06
N THR A 118 0.49 -10.46 -16.50
CA THR A 118 0.69 -10.48 -15.05
C THR A 118 0.85 -9.06 -14.52
N HIS A 119 0.07 -8.72 -13.51
CA HIS A 119 0.05 -7.41 -12.88
C HIS A 119 0.20 -7.50 -11.38
N THR A 120 0.84 -6.51 -10.78
CA THR A 120 0.89 -6.37 -9.33
C THR A 120 0.06 -5.19 -8.89
N LEU A 121 -0.68 -5.35 -7.79
CA LEU A 121 -1.55 -4.34 -7.21
C LEU A 121 -1.28 -4.20 -5.72
N GLN A 122 -1.31 -2.97 -5.21
CA GLN A 122 -1.27 -2.69 -3.78
C GLN A 122 -2.16 -1.48 -3.47
N LEU A 123 -2.95 -1.56 -2.41
CA LEU A 123 -3.73 -0.44 -1.91
C LEU A 123 -2.92 0.36 -0.88
N VAL A 124 -2.99 1.68 -0.96
CA VAL A 124 -2.44 2.60 0.05
C VAL A 124 -3.48 3.67 0.34
N MET A 125 -3.67 3.99 1.63
CA MET A 125 -4.54 5.09 2.04
C MET A 125 -3.77 6.39 2.11
N GLY A 126 -4.24 7.40 1.38
CA GLY A 126 -3.81 8.78 1.50
C GLY A 126 -4.73 9.58 2.42
N ASP A 127 -4.16 10.53 3.16
CA ASP A 127 -4.89 11.52 3.95
C ASP A 127 -5.55 12.59 3.05
N LEU A 128 -6.03 13.68 3.65
CA LEU A 128 -6.67 14.78 2.91
C LEU A 128 -5.75 15.42 1.84
N TYR A 129 -4.43 15.30 1.98
CA TYR A 129 -3.43 15.83 1.05
C TYR A 129 -2.78 14.75 0.17
N HIS A 130 -3.35 13.53 0.13
CA HIS A 130 -2.80 12.36 -0.57
C HIS A 130 -1.54 11.77 0.07
N VAL A 131 -1.14 12.24 1.24
CA VAL A 131 0.04 11.74 1.95
C VAL A 131 -0.32 10.43 2.68
N PRO A 132 0.50 9.36 2.57
CA PRO A 132 0.28 8.15 3.35
C PRO A 132 0.27 8.42 4.86
N HIS A 133 -0.64 7.78 5.59
CA HIS A 133 -0.73 7.91 7.06
C HIS A 133 0.51 7.39 7.78
N ASN A 134 0.63 7.73 9.06
CA ASN A 134 1.70 7.26 9.96
C ASN A 134 1.15 6.45 11.14
N PRO A 135 1.43 5.12 11.24
CA PRO A 135 2.06 4.30 10.20
C PRO A 135 1.22 4.19 8.93
N PRO A 136 1.81 3.85 7.76
CA PRO A 136 1.08 3.71 6.52
C PRO A 136 -0.01 2.62 6.62
N VAL A 137 -1.21 2.94 6.15
CA VAL A 137 -2.30 1.98 6.01
C VAL A 137 -2.29 1.46 4.58
N MET A 138 -1.77 0.27 4.41
CA MET A 138 -1.56 -0.35 3.09
C MET A 138 -1.93 -1.83 3.13
N SER A 139 -2.33 -2.37 1.96
CA SER A 139 -2.57 -3.80 1.80
C SER A 139 -1.26 -4.56 1.56
N GLU A 140 -1.34 -5.89 1.66
CA GLU A 140 -0.36 -6.74 0.98
C GLU A 140 -0.35 -6.40 -0.51
N ARG A 141 0.84 -6.51 -1.13
CA ARG A 141 0.98 -6.42 -2.59
C ARG A 141 0.62 -7.77 -3.17
N ILE A 142 -0.39 -7.81 -4.03
CA ILE A 142 -0.83 -9.02 -4.70
C ILE A 142 -0.37 -9.05 -6.16
N THR A 143 -0.22 -10.25 -6.70
CA THR A 143 0.04 -10.52 -8.12
C THR A 143 -1.18 -11.21 -8.71
N ILE A 144 -1.71 -10.69 -9.80
CA ILE A 144 -2.83 -11.30 -10.55
C ILE A 144 -2.43 -11.57 -12.00
N THR A 145 -3.09 -12.54 -12.63
CA THR A 145 -3.00 -12.79 -14.06
C THR A 145 -4.30 -12.37 -14.72
N VAL A 146 -4.26 -11.45 -15.67
CA VAL A 146 -5.41 -11.00 -16.44
C VAL A 146 -5.46 -11.75 -17.76
N THR A 147 -6.60 -12.32 -18.11
CA THR A 147 -6.89 -12.96 -19.39
C THR A 147 -7.85 -12.10 -20.22
N GLU A 148 -7.85 -12.29 -21.54
CA GLU A 148 -8.82 -11.66 -22.46
C GLU A 148 -10.24 -12.18 -22.26
#